data_0023f2aa424adcc2537d7ffc47f550a6
#
_entry.id   0023f2aa424adcc2537d7ffc47f550a6
#
_cell.length_a   1.000
_cell.length_b   1.000
_cell.length_c   1.000
_cell.angle_alpha   90.00
_cell.angle_beta   90.00
_cell.angle_gamma   90.00
#
_symmetry.space_group_name_H-M   'P 1'
#
loop_
_entity.id
_entity.type
_entity.pdbx_description
1 polymer ?
#
loop_
_entity_poly.entity_id
_entity_poly.type
_entity_poly.pdbx_seq_one_letter_code
_entity_poly.pdbx_strand_id
1 'polypeptide(L)'
;MPLTAPSARPQEPKRTYDRTWAEIEKMLDEAERVQQGWIDTFHGAKALNDRDTMREAARNKKALEGVIKTLRWTLGEEGISHPLH
;
A
#
# COMPACT_ATOMS: atom_id res chain seq x y z
N MET A 1 -13.14 -7.88 40.36
CA MET A 1 -13.10 -7.47 39.59
C MET A 1 -12.80 -7.48 38.59
N PRO A 2 -12.86 -7.47 38.32
CA PRO A 2 -12.62 -7.33 37.40
C PRO A 2 -12.21 -7.01 36.50
N LEU A 3 -11.91 -6.95 36.32
CA LEU A 3 -11.62 -6.60 35.58
C LEU A 3 -11.38 -6.56 34.56
N THR A 4 -11.56 -6.43 34.29
CA THR A 4 -11.52 -6.26 33.37
C THR A 4 -10.95 -5.86 32.51
N ALA A 5 -10.56 -5.45 32.63
CA ALA A 5 -9.89 -5.12 31.75
C ALA A 5 -9.71 -5.30 30.38
N PRO A 6 -10.26 -6.08 29.80
CA PRO A 6 -10.14 -6.25 28.37
C PRO A 6 -10.37 -4.98 27.60
N SER A 7 -11.05 -4.09 28.20
CA SER A 7 -11.29 -2.80 27.59
C SER A 7 -10.04 -2.01 27.32
N ALA A 8 -8.93 -2.42 27.89
CA ALA A 8 -7.67 -1.74 27.61
C ALA A 8 -7.14 -2.05 26.22
N ARG A 9 -7.62 -3.12 25.62
CA ARG A 9 -7.20 -3.49 24.27
C ARG A 9 -8.10 -2.82 23.25
N PRO A 10 -7.52 -2.37 22.12
CA PRO A 10 -8.35 -1.95 21.01
C PRO A 10 -9.19 -3.12 20.55
N GLN A 11 -10.39 -2.85 20.11
CA GLN A 11 -11.21 -3.88 19.51
C GLN A 11 -10.53 -4.45 18.28
N GLU A 12 -10.57 -5.76 18.19
CA GLU A 12 -10.10 -6.40 16.97
C GLU A 12 -11.12 -6.18 15.86
N PRO A 13 -10.70 -5.91 14.65
CA PRO A 13 -11.63 -5.75 13.55
C PRO A 13 -12.30 -7.09 13.22
N LYS A 14 -13.54 -7.00 12.85
CA LYS A 14 -14.23 -8.17 12.32
C LYS A 14 -13.75 -8.44 10.91
N ARG A 15 -13.55 -9.70 10.58
CA ARG A 15 -13.07 -10.11 9.28
C ARG A 15 -14.06 -11.06 8.64
N THR A 16 -14.43 -10.76 7.41
CA THR A 16 -15.39 -11.59 6.67
C THR A 16 -14.69 -12.66 5.85
N TYR A 17 -13.40 -12.46 5.55
CA TYR A 17 -12.59 -13.38 4.74
C TYR A 17 -13.19 -13.63 3.36
N ASP A 18 -13.93 -12.65 2.83
CA ASP A 18 -14.67 -12.82 1.58
C ASP A 18 -14.20 -11.92 0.43
N ARG A 19 -13.00 -11.37 0.53
CA ARG A 19 -12.43 -10.64 -0.60
C ARG A 19 -12.20 -11.58 -1.78
N THR A 20 -12.73 -11.20 -2.92
CA THR A 20 -12.54 -11.99 -4.14
C THR A 20 -11.20 -11.67 -4.78
N TRP A 21 -10.70 -12.60 -5.57
CA TRP A 21 -9.49 -12.36 -6.34
C TRP A 21 -9.64 -11.15 -7.25
N ALA A 22 -10.84 -10.97 -7.83
CA ALA A 22 -11.13 -9.82 -8.69
C ALA A 22 -10.99 -8.50 -7.93
N GLU A 23 -11.44 -8.45 -6.68
CA GLU A 23 -11.29 -7.26 -5.84
C GLU A 23 -9.83 -6.96 -5.56
N ILE A 24 -9.04 -7.98 -5.30
CA ILE A 24 -7.61 -7.82 -5.04
C ILE A 24 -6.89 -7.34 -6.31
N GLU A 25 -7.23 -7.91 -7.46
CA GLU A 25 -6.66 -7.47 -8.73
C GLU A 25 -7.01 -6.01 -9.03
N LYS A 26 -8.24 -5.62 -8.74
CA LYS A 26 -8.66 -4.23 -8.93
C LYS A 26 -7.85 -3.29 -8.03
N MET A 27 -7.60 -3.69 -6.79
CA MET A 27 -6.78 -2.90 -5.88
C MET A 27 -5.35 -2.78 -6.40
N LEU A 28 -4.80 -3.84 -6.96
CA LEU A 28 -3.48 -3.80 -7.57
C LEU A 28 -3.43 -2.79 -8.72
N ASP A 29 -4.43 -2.84 -9.61
CA ASP A 29 -4.52 -1.90 -10.73
C ASP A 29 -4.58 -0.45 -10.23
N GLU A 30 -5.37 -0.21 -9.18
CA GLU A 30 -5.46 1.11 -8.58
C GLU A 30 -4.14 1.56 -7.97
N ALA A 31 -3.48 0.67 -7.25
CA ALA A 31 -2.19 0.98 -6.65
C ALA A 31 -1.15 1.36 -7.71
N GLU A 32 -1.15 0.66 -8.83
CA GLU A 32 -0.25 0.97 -9.93
C GLU A 32 -0.55 2.33 -10.54
N ARG A 33 -1.83 2.67 -10.71
CA ARG A 33 -2.20 3.99 -11.23
C ARG A 33 -1.81 5.10 -10.28
N VAL A 34 -2.04 4.91 -8.99
CA VAL A 34 -1.66 5.91 -7.98
C VAL A 34 -0.16 6.08 -7.94
N GLN A 35 0.59 4.97 -8.03
CA GLN A 35 2.05 5.05 -8.09
C GLN A 35 2.51 5.83 -9.30
N GLN A 36 1.92 5.58 -10.46
CA GLN A 36 2.28 6.31 -11.67
C GLN A 36 2.03 7.81 -11.50
N GLY A 37 0.93 8.16 -10.81
CA GLY A 37 0.66 9.57 -10.49
C GLY A 37 1.77 10.22 -9.67
N TRP A 38 2.31 9.49 -8.68
CA TRP A 38 3.42 10.02 -7.89
C TRP A 38 4.72 10.11 -8.69
N ILE A 39 4.95 9.17 -9.60
CA ILE A 39 6.09 9.23 -10.50
C ILE A 39 6.00 10.48 -11.37
N ASP A 40 4.84 10.74 -11.93
CA ASP A 40 4.61 11.93 -12.75
C ASP A 40 4.78 13.21 -11.94
N THR A 41 4.26 13.22 -10.72
CA THR A 41 4.42 14.36 -9.80
C THR A 41 5.88 14.61 -9.49
N PHE A 42 6.66 13.54 -9.27
CA PHE A 42 8.09 13.67 -9.01
C PHE A 42 8.80 14.33 -10.20
N HIS A 43 8.52 13.87 -11.40
CA HIS A 43 9.16 14.44 -12.59
C HIS A 43 8.76 15.89 -12.81
N GLY A 44 7.49 16.24 -12.59
CA GLY A 44 7.04 17.61 -12.69
C GLY A 44 7.71 18.52 -11.67
N ALA A 45 7.81 18.05 -10.43
CA ALA A 45 8.46 18.80 -9.36
C ALA A 45 9.96 18.97 -9.64
N LYS A 46 10.59 17.92 -10.19
CA LYS A 46 12.00 18.00 -10.57
C LYS A 46 12.23 19.09 -11.62
N ALA A 47 11.36 19.16 -12.61
CA ALA A 47 11.46 20.17 -13.66
C ALA A 47 11.32 21.59 -13.09
N LEU A 48 10.53 21.76 -12.02
CA LEU A 48 10.34 23.03 -11.36
C LEU A 48 11.30 23.27 -10.19
N ASN A 49 12.17 22.31 -9.93
CA ASN A 49 13.11 22.37 -8.81
C ASN A 49 12.40 22.51 -7.45
N ASP A 50 11.23 21.88 -7.32
CA ASP A 50 10.43 21.87 -6.10
C ASP A 50 10.82 20.66 -5.27
N ARG A 51 11.78 20.86 -4.37
CA ARG A 51 12.37 19.76 -3.59
C ARG A 51 11.40 19.14 -2.60
N ASP A 52 10.52 19.91 -2.00
CA ASP A 52 9.56 19.38 -1.03
C ASP A 52 8.57 18.44 -1.69
N THR A 53 8.04 18.83 -2.84
CA THR A 53 7.14 17.95 -3.60
C THR A 53 7.87 16.72 -4.13
N MET A 54 9.13 16.85 -4.52
CA MET A 54 9.95 15.70 -4.94
C MET A 54 10.07 14.68 -3.81
N ARG A 55 10.34 15.13 -2.59
CA ARG A 55 10.47 14.22 -1.44
C ARG A 55 9.15 13.55 -1.11
N GLU A 56 8.07 14.30 -1.13
CA GLU A 56 6.74 13.73 -0.88
C GLU A 56 6.40 12.66 -1.91
N ALA A 57 6.61 12.98 -3.19
CA ALA A 57 6.33 12.04 -4.27
C ALA A 57 7.19 10.79 -4.16
N ALA A 58 8.48 10.94 -3.85
CA ALA A 58 9.38 9.82 -3.68
C ALA A 58 8.94 8.89 -2.53
N ARG A 59 8.54 9.48 -1.40
CA ARG A 59 8.06 8.68 -0.26
C ARG A 59 6.79 7.91 -0.60
N ASN A 60 5.85 8.57 -1.27
CA ASN A 60 4.60 7.93 -1.63
C ASN A 60 4.80 6.85 -2.68
N LYS A 61 5.67 7.09 -3.65
CA LYS A 61 6.06 6.08 -4.63
C LYS A 61 6.63 4.85 -3.93
N LYS A 62 7.53 5.07 -2.97
CA LYS A 62 8.18 3.98 -2.25
C LYS A 62 7.18 3.18 -1.41
N ALA A 63 6.25 3.85 -0.75
CA ALA A 63 5.21 3.19 0.02
C ALA A 63 4.36 2.29 -0.89
N LEU A 64 4.04 2.76 -2.09
CA LEU A 64 3.24 1.99 -3.03
C LEU A 64 4.00 0.81 -3.62
N GLU A 65 5.32 0.86 -3.70
CA GLU A 65 6.11 -0.31 -4.08
C GLU A 65 5.83 -1.49 -3.15
N GLY A 66 5.77 -1.24 -1.84
CA GLY A 66 5.45 -2.27 -0.87
C GLY A 66 4.03 -2.79 -1.01
N VAL A 67 3.07 -1.91 -1.23
CA VAL A 67 1.68 -2.29 -1.44
C VAL A 67 1.54 -3.17 -2.68
N ILE A 68 2.12 -2.74 -3.78
CA ILE A 68 2.06 -3.46 -5.05
C ILE A 68 2.70 -4.84 -4.92
N LYS A 69 3.88 -4.90 -4.32
CA LYS A 69 4.56 -6.17 -4.10
C LYS A 69 3.73 -7.14 -3.27
N THR A 70 3.11 -6.62 -2.20
CA THR A 70 2.27 -7.43 -1.33
C THR A 70 1.04 -7.96 -2.06
N LEU A 71 0.41 -7.12 -2.88
CA LEU A 71 -0.76 -7.56 -3.64
C LEU A 71 -0.39 -8.61 -4.68
N ARG A 72 0.73 -8.45 -5.36
CA ARG A 72 1.21 -9.45 -6.32
C ARG A 72 1.54 -10.76 -5.64
N TRP A 73 2.18 -10.68 -4.48
CA TRP A 73 2.46 -11.87 -3.68
C TRP A 73 1.17 -12.56 -3.24
N THR A 74 0.18 -11.79 -2.80
CA THR A 74 -1.11 -12.31 -2.37
C THR A 74 -1.83 -13.03 -3.50
N LEU A 75 -1.72 -12.51 -4.72
CA LEU A 75 -2.31 -13.12 -5.91
C LEU A 75 -1.54 -14.35 -6.40
N GLY A 76 -0.40 -14.65 -5.78
CA GLY A 76 0.42 -15.80 -6.18
C GLY A 76 1.19 -15.58 -7.47
N GLU A 77 1.48 -14.32 -7.82
CA GLU A 77 2.26 -14.04 -9.02
C GLU A 77 3.67 -14.63 -8.91
N GLU A 78 4.09 -15.36 -9.94
CA GLU A 78 5.40 -15.99 -9.93
C GLU A 78 6.53 -14.96 -9.97
N GLY A 79 7.61 -15.27 -9.29
CA GLY A 79 8.78 -14.40 -9.27
C GLY A 79 8.75 -13.31 -8.22
N ILE A 80 7.66 -13.21 -7.46
CA ILE A 80 7.56 -12.22 -6.40
C ILE A 80 8.05 -12.83 -5.09
N SER A 81 9.12 -12.27 -4.55
CA SER A 81 9.65 -12.73 -3.26
C SER A 81 8.72 -12.31 -2.12
N HIS A 82 8.91 -12.93 -0.97
CA HIS A 82 8.11 -12.63 0.21
C HIS A 82 8.25 -11.14 0.57
N PRO A 83 7.13 -10.41 0.76
CA PRO A 83 7.20 -8.94 0.95
C PRO A 83 7.93 -8.50 2.22
N LEU A 84 8.04 -9.39 3.20
CA LEU A 84 8.67 -9.07 4.48
C LEU A 84 10.14 -9.49 4.55
N HIS A 85 10.67 -10.02 3.49
CA HIS A 85 12.07 -10.50 3.47
C HIS A 85 12.92 -9.77 2.45
#